data_7c976c24ead7fffa5a7709f9c9cc8724
#
_entry.id   7c976c24ead7fffa5a7709f9c9cc8724
#
_cell.length_a   1.000
_cell.length_b   1.000
_cell.length_c   1.000
_cell.angle_alpha   90.00
_cell.angle_beta   90.00
_cell.angle_gamma   90.00
#
_symmetry.space_group_name_H-M   'P 1'
#
loop_
_entity.id
_entity.type
_entity.pdbx_description
1 polymer ?
#
loop_
_entity_poly.entity_id
_entity_poly.type
_entity_poly.pdbx_seq_one_letter_code
_entity_poly.pdbx_strand_id
1 'polypeptide(L)'
;YKRQKYMCAFCRQNALFAEYSEVMASDDFPEIVELFGQRIAEQAQKTHIELNKPRIQGIDDRPITAEGCTPISHEDDLHGKIVVIKPEVLRREYRHATCQLQLCTSGSGAYPNSRGTACYCTELYSGQRARFERSDILGVIAPEDLPKWAKHYLELRQAEKERNSRDREGR
;
A
#
# COMPACT_ATOMS: atom_id res chain seq x y z
N TYR A 1 -51.22 -1.43 18.17
CA TYR A 1 -50.02 -1.51 17.33
C TYR A 1 -49.27 -2.79 17.64
N LYS A 2 -49.25 -3.80 16.72
CA LYS A 2 -48.37 -4.96 16.83
C LYS A 2 -46.91 -4.46 16.72
N ARG A 3 -46.17 -4.59 17.80
CA ARG A 3 -44.76 -4.20 17.83
C ARG A 3 -43.96 -5.33 17.22
N GLN A 4 -43.41 -5.11 16.02
CA GLN A 4 -42.51 -6.09 15.38
C GLN A 4 -41.30 -6.34 16.25
N LYS A 5 -40.91 -7.64 16.42
CA LYS A 5 -39.91 -8.06 17.40
C LYS A 5 -38.46 -7.86 16.94
N TYR A 6 -38.23 -7.95 15.66
CA TYR A 6 -36.88 -7.95 15.08
C TYR A 6 -36.73 -6.82 14.07
N MET A 7 -35.54 -6.24 14.03
CA MET A 7 -35.23 -5.11 13.16
C MET A 7 -33.81 -5.27 12.61
N CYS A 8 -33.64 -4.97 11.31
CA CYS A 8 -32.35 -4.81 10.66
C CYS A 8 -32.28 -3.41 10.05
N ALA A 9 -31.21 -2.67 10.34
CA ALA A 9 -31.00 -1.31 9.83
C ALA A 9 -29.51 -1.03 9.70
N PHE A 10 -29.14 -0.06 8.85
CA PHE A 10 -27.83 0.55 8.94
C PHE A 10 -27.82 1.55 10.09
N CYS A 11 -26.78 1.50 10.91
CA CYS A 11 -26.58 2.43 12.01
C CYS A 11 -25.35 3.30 11.75
N ARG A 12 -25.56 4.63 11.75
CA ARG A 12 -24.47 5.61 11.77
C ARG A 12 -24.46 6.26 13.15
N GLN A 13 -23.39 6.06 13.89
CA GLN A 13 -23.28 6.53 15.27
C GLN A 13 -22.06 7.46 15.45
N ASN A 14 -22.25 8.51 16.23
CA ASN A 14 -21.18 9.35 16.75
C ASN A 14 -21.33 9.52 18.27
N ALA A 15 -20.52 10.39 18.89
CA ALA A 15 -20.55 10.60 20.36
C ALA A 15 -21.88 11.18 20.90
N LEU A 16 -22.72 11.76 20.03
CA LEU A 16 -23.93 12.50 20.44
C LEU A 16 -25.23 11.80 20.05
N PHE A 17 -25.29 11.10 18.93
CA PHE A 17 -26.50 10.46 18.42
C PHE A 17 -26.21 9.23 17.54
N ALA A 18 -27.23 8.39 17.37
CA ALA A 18 -27.28 7.31 16.41
C ALA A 18 -28.41 7.54 15.41
N GLU A 19 -28.13 7.40 14.13
CA GLU A 19 -29.08 7.49 13.02
C GLU A 19 -29.24 6.10 12.41
N TYR A 20 -30.49 5.68 12.19
CA TYR A 20 -30.83 4.42 11.54
C TYR A 20 -31.45 4.68 10.19
N SER A 21 -30.92 4.03 9.15
CA SER A 21 -31.44 4.10 7.78
C SER A 21 -31.78 2.73 7.23
N GLU A 22 -32.63 2.67 6.21
CA GLU A 22 -33.10 1.44 5.55
C GLU A 22 -33.63 0.39 6.56
N VAL A 23 -34.44 0.86 7.47
CA VAL A 23 -35.02 0.05 8.54
C VAL A 23 -36.00 -0.96 7.97
N MET A 24 -35.75 -2.25 8.22
CA MET A 24 -36.67 -3.36 7.98
C MET A 24 -37.03 -4.02 9.31
N ALA A 25 -38.30 -4.29 9.52
CA ALA A 25 -38.76 -4.92 10.74
C ALA A 25 -39.72 -6.07 10.42
N SER A 26 -39.60 -7.18 11.16
CA SER A 26 -40.40 -8.39 10.97
C SER A 26 -40.61 -9.09 12.30
N ASP A 27 -41.66 -9.92 12.38
CA ASP A 27 -41.90 -10.86 13.48
C ASP A 27 -41.15 -12.19 13.22
N ASP A 28 -40.62 -12.39 11.99
CA ASP A 28 -39.89 -13.58 11.60
C ASP A 28 -38.37 -13.35 11.76
N PHE A 29 -37.78 -14.07 12.71
CA PHE A 29 -36.34 -13.98 12.98
C PHE A 29 -35.46 -14.46 11.84
N PRO A 30 -35.71 -15.64 11.22
CA PRO A 30 -34.99 -16.11 10.05
C PRO A 30 -34.95 -15.08 8.92
N GLU A 31 -36.06 -14.43 8.60
CA GLU A 31 -36.14 -13.40 7.55
C GLU A 31 -35.18 -12.24 7.83
N ILE A 32 -35.15 -11.74 9.07
CA ILE A 32 -34.24 -10.63 9.46
C ILE A 32 -32.78 -11.07 9.45
N VAL A 33 -32.45 -12.29 9.81
CA VAL A 33 -31.08 -12.82 9.76
C VAL A 33 -30.60 -12.99 8.32
N GLU A 34 -31.45 -13.45 7.41
CA GLU A 34 -31.13 -13.54 5.99
C GLU A 34 -30.86 -12.16 5.40
N LEU A 35 -31.73 -11.19 5.64
CA LEU A 35 -31.51 -9.81 5.21
C LEU A 35 -30.20 -9.23 5.77
N PHE A 36 -29.88 -9.46 7.02
CA PHE A 36 -28.63 -9.03 7.64
C PHE A 36 -27.41 -9.64 6.94
N GLY A 37 -27.46 -10.95 6.64
CA GLY A 37 -26.40 -11.64 5.92
C GLY A 37 -26.17 -11.07 4.51
N GLN A 38 -27.24 -10.80 3.76
CA GLN A 38 -27.20 -10.17 2.45
C GLN A 38 -26.56 -8.79 2.51
N ARG A 39 -26.97 -7.95 3.44
CA ARG A 39 -26.41 -6.60 3.64
C ARG A 39 -24.93 -6.61 3.99
N ILE A 40 -24.48 -7.57 4.81
CA ILE A 40 -23.06 -7.74 5.12
C ILE A 40 -22.27 -8.12 3.86
N ALA A 41 -22.78 -9.06 3.05
CA ALA A 41 -22.13 -9.46 1.81
C ALA A 41 -22.02 -8.30 0.80
N GLU A 42 -23.09 -7.54 0.62
CA GLU A 42 -23.11 -6.34 -0.23
C GLU A 42 -22.12 -5.27 0.25
N GLN A 43 -22.07 -5.03 1.58
CA GLN A 43 -21.14 -4.07 2.15
C GLN A 43 -19.68 -4.52 1.98
N ALA A 44 -19.39 -5.81 2.10
CA ALA A 44 -18.07 -6.37 1.84
C ALA A 44 -17.67 -6.14 0.37
N GLN A 45 -18.57 -6.40 -0.59
CA GLN A 45 -18.31 -6.13 -2.00
C GLN A 45 -18.05 -4.64 -2.28
N LYS A 46 -18.87 -3.73 -1.74
CA LYS A 46 -18.65 -2.29 -1.86
C LYS A 46 -17.29 -1.87 -1.31
N THR A 47 -16.91 -2.42 -0.17
CA THR A 47 -15.62 -2.17 0.45
C THR A 47 -14.45 -2.67 -0.41
N HIS A 48 -14.58 -3.86 -1.01
CA HIS A 48 -13.57 -4.37 -1.95
C HIS A 48 -13.42 -3.48 -3.18
N ILE A 49 -14.53 -3.04 -3.77
CA ILE A 49 -14.49 -2.12 -4.92
C ILE A 49 -13.81 -0.80 -4.54
N GLU A 50 -14.13 -0.24 -3.37
CA GLU A 50 -13.55 1.03 -2.90
C GLU A 50 -12.04 0.90 -2.62
N LEU A 51 -11.61 -0.21 -2.01
CA LEU A 51 -10.20 -0.49 -1.75
C LEU A 51 -9.39 -0.72 -3.04
N ASN A 52 -10.04 -1.18 -4.11
CA ASN A 52 -9.39 -1.42 -5.41
C ASN A 52 -9.43 -0.20 -6.34
N LYS A 53 -10.08 0.89 -5.96
CA LYS A 53 -10.03 2.12 -6.75
C LYS A 53 -8.62 2.70 -6.74
N PRO A 54 -8.11 3.16 -7.90
CA PRO A 54 -6.85 3.89 -7.95
C PRO A 54 -6.94 5.13 -7.05
N ARG A 55 -6.07 5.23 -6.06
CA ARG A 55 -6.01 6.41 -5.17
C ARG A 55 -5.51 7.65 -5.89
N ILE A 56 -4.72 7.44 -6.93
CA ILE A 56 -4.13 8.50 -7.74
C ILE A 56 -4.63 8.31 -9.16
N GLN A 57 -5.23 9.35 -9.72
CA GLN A 57 -5.79 9.29 -11.07
C GLN A 57 -4.69 8.96 -12.09
N GLY A 58 -4.91 7.94 -12.92
CA GLY A 58 -3.98 7.51 -13.96
C GLY A 58 -2.81 6.63 -13.48
N ILE A 59 -2.76 6.28 -12.19
CA ILE A 59 -1.75 5.38 -11.62
C ILE A 59 -2.41 4.08 -11.17
N ASP A 60 -1.90 2.96 -11.67
CA ASP A 60 -2.20 1.64 -11.09
C ASP A 60 -1.37 1.48 -9.81
N ASP A 61 -2.01 1.64 -8.68
CA ASP A 61 -1.40 1.65 -7.35
C ASP A 61 -1.67 0.34 -6.57
N ARG A 62 -2.04 -0.73 -7.27
CA ARG A 62 -2.24 -2.03 -6.64
C ARG A 62 -0.95 -2.52 -6.00
N PRO A 63 -1.03 -3.18 -4.81
CA PRO A 63 0.14 -3.73 -4.15
C PRO A 63 0.92 -4.69 -5.06
N ILE A 64 2.24 -4.56 -5.04
CA ILE A 64 3.14 -5.47 -5.74
C ILE A 64 3.31 -6.72 -4.88
N THR A 65 3.10 -7.87 -5.50
CA THR A 65 3.26 -9.19 -4.89
C THR A 65 4.62 -9.80 -5.21
N ALA A 66 4.95 -10.94 -4.59
CA ALA A 66 6.19 -11.65 -4.84
C ALA A 66 6.37 -12.08 -6.32
N GLU A 67 5.27 -12.28 -7.03
CA GLU A 67 5.29 -12.64 -8.46
C GLU A 67 5.73 -11.46 -9.35
N GLY A 68 5.58 -10.23 -8.86
CA GLY A 68 5.94 -8.99 -9.56
C GLY A 68 7.37 -8.52 -9.33
N CYS A 69 8.20 -9.27 -8.60
CA CYS A 69 9.59 -8.89 -8.32
C CYS A 69 10.51 -10.12 -8.22
N THR A 70 11.80 -9.91 -8.43
CA THR A 70 12.82 -10.95 -8.24
C THR A 70 13.21 -11.00 -6.76
N PRO A 71 13.09 -12.18 -6.09
CA PRO A 71 13.50 -12.34 -4.69
C PRO A 71 14.97 -11.98 -4.49
N ILE A 72 15.32 -11.50 -3.31
CA ILE A 72 16.71 -11.16 -2.96
C ILE A 72 17.32 -12.21 -2.06
N SER A 73 18.62 -12.42 -2.24
CA SER A 73 19.48 -13.21 -1.37
C SER A 73 20.40 -12.32 -0.51
N HIS A 74 21.16 -12.92 0.40
CA HIS A 74 22.16 -12.17 1.19
C HIS A 74 23.34 -11.66 0.34
N GLU A 75 23.59 -12.30 -0.79
CA GLU A 75 24.70 -11.98 -1.69
C GLU A 75 24.39 -10.87 -2.69
N ASP A 76 23.14 -10.42 -2.76
CA ASP A 76 22.74 -9.41 -3.73
C ASP A 76 23.19 -8.00 -3.30
N ASP A 77 23.70 -7.25 -4.26
CA ASP A 77 23.88 -5.80 -4.13
C ASP A 77 22.56 -5.10 -4.43
N LEU A 78 22.03 -4.37 -3.46
CA LEU A 78 20.81 -3.58 -3.60
C LEU A 78 21.07 -2.10 -3.86
N HIS A 79 22.33 -1.65 -3.74
CA HIS A 79 22.67 -0.25 -3.94
C HIS A 79 22.34 0.21 -5.37
N GLY A 80 21.56 1.28 -5.47
CA GLY A 80 21.13 1.82 -6.77
C GLY A 80 19.98 1.04 -7.44
N LYS A 81 19.52 -0.06 -6.83
CA LYS A 81 18.39 -0.85 -7.35
C LYS A 81 17.06 -0.38 -6.80
N ILE A 82 16.01 -0.70 -7.54
CA ILE A 82 14.64 -0.48 -7.11
C ILE A 82 14.19 -1.71 -6.34
N VAL A 83 13.90 -1.49 -5.06
CA VAL A 83 13.45 -2.52 -4.14
C VAL A 83 11.94 -2.36 -3.87
N VAL A 84 11.28 -3.48 -3.62
CA VAL A 84 9.87 -3.55 -3.22
C VAL A 84 9.81 -3.85 -1.74
N ILE A 85 9.13 -3.01 -0.98
CA ILE A 85 8.93 -3.23 0.45
C ILE A 85 7.76 -4.20 0.66
N LYS A 86 7.91 -5.13 1.60
CA LYS A 86 6.87 -6.08 1.99
C LYS A 86 5.63 -5.32 2.48
N PRO A 87 4.41 -5.64 2.01
CA PRO A 87 3.20 -4.95 2.44
C PRO A 87 2.94 -5.09 3.95
N GLU A 88 3.40 -6.18 4.59
CA GLU A 88 3.22 -6.42 6.03
C GLU A 88 4.00 -5.43 6.90
N VAL A 89 5.10 -4.90 6.41
CA VAL A 89 5.95 -3.92 7.09
C VAL A 89 5.31 -2.53 7.05
N LEU A 90 4.54 -2.26 6.01
CA LEU A 90 3.87 -0.98 5.83
C LEU A 90 2.56 -0.93 6.62
N ARG A 91 2.21 0.24 7.14
CA ARG A 91 0.88 0.47 7.69
C ARG A 91 -0.17 0.23 6.62
N ARG A 92 -1.36 -0.19 7.01
CA ARG A 92 -2.43 -0.61 6.08
C ARG A 92 -2.72 0.43 5.00
N GLU A 93 -2.70 1.71 5.34
CA GLU A 93 -2.93 2.83 4.44
C GLU A 93 -1.81 3.08 3.41
N TYR A 94 -0.63 2.49 3.61
CA TYR A 94 0.56 2.61 2.73
C TYR A 94 0.89 1.33 1.96
N ARG A 95 0.04 0.32 1.98
CA ARG A 95 0.24 -0.96 1.28
C ARG A 95 -0.10 -0.86 -0.20
N HIS A 96 0.57 0.04 -0.90
CA HIS A 96 0.35 0.36 -2.31
C HIS A 96 1.66 0.42 -3.06
N ALA A 97 1.62 0.21 -4.38
CA ALA A 97 2.79 0.21 -5.24
C ALA A 97 3.60 1.51 -5.12
N THR A 98 2.93 2.67 -4.98
CA THR A 98 3.59 3.97 -4.82
C THR A 98 4.44 4.06 -3.55
N CYS A 99 4.04 3.40 -2.46
CA CYS A 99 4.79 3.36 -1.22
C CYS A 99 5.76 2.17 -1.12
N GLN A 100 5.49 1.08 -1.86
CA GLN A 100 6.36 -0.09 -1.88
C GLN A 100 7.63 0.11 -2.72
N LEU A 101 7.54 0.89 -3.81
CA LEU A 101 8.65 1.09 -4.72
C LEU A 101 9.63 2.13 -4.19
N GLN A 102 10.83 1.66 -3.85
CA GLN A 102 11.88 2.43 -3.22
C GLN A 102 13.19 2.31 -4.01
N LEU A 103 13.89 3.41 -4.22
CA LEU A 103 15.27 3.40 -4.72
C LEU A 103 16.21 3.23 -3.53
N CYS A 104 16.93 2.11 -3.44
CA CYS A 104 17.91 1.87 -2.39
C CYS A 104 19.18 2.70 -2.66
N THR A 105 19.48 3.66 -1.79
CA THR A 105 20.54 4.65 -2.03
C THR A 105 21.80 4.41 -1.22
N SER A 106 21.70 3.76 -0.06
CA SER A 106 22.84 3.50 0.82
C SER A 106 22.43 2.58 1.97
N GLY A 107 23.35 2.36 2.89
CA GLY A 107 23.16 1.57 4.10
C GLY A 107 23.93 0.26 4.08
N SER A 108 24.29 -0.26 5.25
CA SER A 108 25.03 -1.50 5.35
C SER A 108 24.28 -2.70 4.75
N GLY A 109 22.95 -2.75 4.92
CA GLY A 109 22.09 -3.79 4.34
C GLY A 109 21.94 -3.72 2.82
N ALA A 110 22.39 -2.64 2.18
CA ALA A 110 22.34 -2.50 0.72
C ALA A 110 23.44 -3.31 0.01
N TYR A 111 24.52 -3.65 0.70
CA TYR A 111 25.67 -4.32 0.10
C TYR A 111 25.65 -5.84 0.37
N PRO A 112 26.25 -6.63 -0.53
CA PRO A 112 26.30 -8.08 -0.39
C PRO A 112 27.10 -8.50 0.85
N ASN A 113 26.66 -9.60 1.48
CA ASN A 113 27.33 -10.23 2.62
C ASN A 113 27.62 -9.29 3.80
N SER A 114 26.92 -8.19 3.89
CA SER A 114 27.07 -7.23 4.98
C SER A 114 26.50 -7.77 6.30
N ARG A 115 27.16 -7.47 7.41
CA ARG A 115 26.65 -7.79 8.76
C ARG A 115 25.51 -6.86 9.18
N GLY A 116 25.45 -5.67 8.63
CA GLY A 116 24.40 -4.70 8.92
C GLY A 116 23.20 -4.89 7.99
N THR A 117 22.02 -4.55 8.49
CA THR A 117 20.75 -4.82 7.83
C THR A 117 20.06 -3.57 7.30
N ALA A 118 20.50 -2.37 7.72
CA ALA A 118 19.86 -1.10 7.38
C ALA A 118 20.04 -0.73 5.90
N CYS A 119 18.93 -0.50 5.21
CA CYS A 119 18.84 0.04 3.86
C CYS A 119 18.19 1.42 3.91
N TYR A 120 18.89 2.44 3.43
CA TYR A 120 18.32 3.78 3.26
C TYR A 120 17.79 3.90 1.84
N CYS A 121 16.52 4.24 1.75
CA CYS A 121 15.78 4.25 0.50
C CYS A 121 15.13 5.61 0.26
N THR A 122 14.82 5.87 -1.00
CA THR A 122 14.01 7.01 -1.42
C THR A 122 12.79 6.50 -2.15
N GLU A 123 11.60 6.83 -1.65
CA GLU A 123 10.34 6.47 -2.28
C GLU A 123 10.27 7.07 -3.69
N LEU A 124 10.01 6.25 -4.70
CA LEU A 124 10.01 6.73 -6.08
C LEU A 124 8.98 7.83 -6.29
N TYR A 125 7.76 7.62 -5.84
CA TYR A 125 6.65 8.53 -6.07
C TYR A 125 6.84 9.89 -5.35
N SER A 126 6.98 9.86 -4.03
CA SER A 126 7.04 11.09 -3.22
C SER A 126 8.44 11.71 -3.10
N GLY A 127 9.48 10.91 -3.29
CA GLY A 127 10.86 11.33 -3.01
C GLY A 127 11.22 11.36 -1.52
N GLN A 128 10.33 10.90 -0.66
CA GLN A 128 10.60 10.83 0.78
C GLN A 128 11.66 9.78 1.08
N ARG A 129 12.53 10.10 2.03
CA ARG A 129 13.55 9.18 2.51
C ARG A 129 12.99 8.29 3.61
N ALA A 130 13.30 7.01 3.55
CA ALA A 130 12.91 6.02 4.53
C ALA A 130 14.08 5.09 4.84
N ARG A 131 14.02 4.44 6.00
CA ARG A 131 14.94 3.40 6.41
C ARG A 131 14.15 2.11 6.59
N PHE A 132 14.63 1.06 5.97
CA PHE A 132 14.10 -0.30 6.09
C PHE A 132 15.23 -1.25 6.49
N GLU A 133 14.86 -2.40 7.05
CA GLU A 133 15.80 -3.51 7.20
C GLU A 133 15.83 -4.32 5.90
N ARG A 134 16.94 -4.99 5.61
CA ARG A 134 17.04 -5.86 4.41
C ARG A 134 15.96 -6.94 4.40
N SER A 135 15.55 -7.44 5.57
CA SER A 135 14.46 -8.40 5.76
C SER A 135 13.07 -7.85 5.36
N ASP A 136 12.91 -6.53 5.33
CA ASP A 136 11.67 -5.86 4.98
C ASP A 136 11.46 -5.77 3.46
N ILE A 137 12.50 -6.11 2.69
CA ILE A 137 12.47 -6.07 1.23
C ILE A 137 11.90 -7.39 0.72
N LEU A 138 10.89 -7.30 -0.14
CA LEU A 138 10.25 -8.42 -0.82
C LEU A 138 11.11 -8.93 -1.98
N GLY A 139 11.68 -7.99 -2.75
CA GLY A 139 12.46 -8.27 -3.94
C GLY A 139 12.94 -7.00 -4.64
N VAL A 140 13.52 -7.17 -5.81
CA VAL A 140 13.94 -6.09 -6.72
C VAL A 140 13.13 -6.14 -8.01
N ILE A 141 12.93 -4.97 -8.63
CA ILE A 141 12.31 -4.86 -9.95
C ILE A 141 13.33 -4.20 -10.88
N ALA A 142 13.50 -4.79 -12.07
CA ALA A 142 14.30 -4.19 -13.12
C ALA A 142 13.63 -2.92 -13.66
N PRO A 143 14.39 -1.87 -14.06
CA PRO A 143 13.83 -0.62 -14.55
C PRO A 143 12.88 -0.80 -15.76
N GLU A 144 13.13 -1.80 -16.59
CA GLU A 144 12.32 -2.16 -17.76
C GLU A 144 10.92 -2.69 -17.37
N ASP A 145 10.81 -3.37 -16.23
CA ASP A 145 9.57 -3.99 -15.75
C ASP A 145 8.71 -3.05 -14.90
N LEU A 146 9.23 -1.85 -14.61
CA LEU A 146 8.49 -0.86 -13.84
C LEU A 146 7.23 -0.38 -14.56
N PRO A 147 6.13 -0.10 -13.82
CA PRO A 147 5.00 0.63 -14.36
C PRO A 147 5.43 1.98 -14.97
N LYS A 148 4.71 2.43 -16.00
CA LYS A 148 5.04 3.70 -16.71
C LYS A 148 5.24 4.89 -15.77
N TRP A 149 4.37 5.02 -14.77
CA TRP A 149 4.48 6.09 -13.78
C TRP A 149 5.77 6.00 -12.97
N ALA A 150 6.17 4.78 -12.57
CA ALA A 150 7.38 4.58 -11.78
C ALA A 150 8.66 4.85 -12.58
N LYS A 151 8.68 4.54 -13.89
CA LYS A 151 9.78 4.93 -14.81
C LYS A 151 9.98 6.43 -14.82
N HIS A 152 8.90 7.19 -15.00
CA HIS A 152 8.94 8.65 -14.97
C HIS A 152 9.51 9.20 -13.65
N TYR A 153 9.05 8.69 -12.51
CA TYR A 153 9.57 9.13 -11.22
C TYR A 153 11.00 8.69 -10.96
N LEU A 154 11.43 7.53 -11.48
CA LEU A 154 12.83 7.11 -11.42
C LEU A 154 13.76 8.10 -12.14
N GLU A 155 13.40 8.52 -13.33
CA GLU A 155 14.15 9.53 -14.10
C GLU A 155 14.24 10.85 -13.32
N LEU A 156 13.14 11.30 -12.71
CA LEU A 156 13.13 12.49 -11.86
C LEU A 156 14.10 12.37 -10.68
N ARG A 157 14.11 11.22 -9.96
CA ARG A 157 15.00 10.99 -8.82
C ARG A 157 16.48 10.94 -9.23
N GLN A 158 16.78 10.37 -10.39
CA GLN A 158 18.13 10.35 -10.93
C GLN A 158 18.61 11.77 -11.29
N ALA A 159 17.77 12.56 -11.95
CA ALA A 159 18.08 13.94 -12.28
C ALA A 159 18.26 14.85 -11.02
N GLU A 160 17.49 14.62 -9.97
CA GLU A 160 17.65 15.30 -8.68
C GLU A 160 18.98 14.95 -8.00
N LYS A 161 19.37 13.67 -8.05
CA LYS A 161 20.65 13.21 -7.51
C LYS A 161 21.84 13.87 -8.23
N GLU A 162 21.81 13.93 -9.56
CA GLU A 162 22.85 14.57 -10.35
C GLU A 162 22.99 16.07 -10.07
N ARG A 163 21.85 16.79 -9.96
CA ARG A 163 21.86 18.22 -9.57
C ARG A 163 22.50 18.42 -8.21
N ASN A 164 22.09 17.66 -7.23
CA ASN A 164 22.61 17.75 -5.87
C ASN A 164 24.10 17.39 -5.77
N SER A 165 24.63 16.54 -6.65
CA SER A 165 26.05 16.20 -6.73
C SER A 165 26.86 17.38 -7.28
N ARG A 166 26.39 18.01 -8.38
CA ARG A 166 27.03 19.19 -8.99
C ARG A 166 27.08 20.38 -8.04
N ASP A 167 26.02 20.61 -7.29
CA ASP A 167 25.96 21.71 -6.29
C ASP A 167 26.92 21.50 -5.11
N ARG A 168 27.32 20.25 -4.82
CA ARG A 168 28.31 19.91 -3.79
C ARG A 168 29.74 20.03 -4.27
N GLU A 169 30.00 19.73 -5.55
CA GLU A 169 31.33 19.85 -6.16
C GLU A 169 31.69 21.31 -6.50
N GLY A 170 30.70 22.18 -6.62
CA GLY A 170 30.89 23.61 -6.91
C GLY A 170 31.06 24.51 -5.67
N ARG A 171 31.14 23.93 -4.45
CA ARG A 171 31.40 24.63 -3.18
C ARG A 171 32.74 24.22 -2.61
#